data_0b0ec37cb424e9c410c8bcbee927c0ec
#
_entry.id   0b0ec37cb424e9c410c8bcbee927c0ec
#
_cell.length_a   1.000
_cell.length_b   1.000
_cell.length_c   1.000
_cell.angle_alpha   90.00
_cell.angle_beta   90.00
_cell.angle_gamma   90.00
#
_symmetry.space_group_name_H-M   'P 1'
#
loop_
_entity.id
_entity.type
_entity.pdbx_description
1 polymer ?
#
loop_
_entity_poly.entity_id
_entity_poly.type
_entity_poly.pdbx_seq_one_letter_code
_entity_poly.pdbx_strand_id
1 'polypeptide(L)'
;MHHILIPTDFSGTAQSAVDYALSYYKGEPCVFHFLNTYTPDFVHSRVMALAHGGNQEEDAMQVISEKGLKHLVEGLQADNPNSGHEFHTVSSFNLLTEEVKEQLSMYPIDMIVSGTTGASGIKEVFLGSNTVRILRAASGCPVLVIPNETRFKKGVKIGLVTDFGTPYSATQIEAILEFQTRLEASLEVMHIGGPEGLTGFQELHKHQLFLELERGNPQMKWRTPMASKSEVIEDYLEEASIGLLIMIRNDHHLVDEWLREPVVKKVAFHTDIPMLVLPPVQP
;
A
#
# COMPACT_ATOMS: atom_id res chain seq x y z
N MET A 1 11.92 -2.54 -16.77
CA MET A 1 12.55 -2.39 -15.44
C MET A 1 11.53 -1.73 -14.55
N HIS A 2 11.20 -2.31 -13.40
CA HIS A 2 10.16 -1.78 -12.52
C HIS A 2 10.68 -0.61 -11.70
N HIS A 3 9.84 0.39 -11.50
CA HIS A 3 10.12 1.55 -10.65
C HIS A 3 9.22 1.50 -9.41
N ILE A 4 9.82 1.42 -8.24
CA ILE A 4 9.11 1.23 -6.97
C ILE A 4 9.39 2.42 -6.06
N LEU A 5 8.35 3.14 -5.66
CA LEU A 5 8.47 4.24 -4.70
C LEU A 5 8.24 3.71 -3.28
N ILE A 6 9.19 3.95 -2.40
CA ILE A 6 9.11 3.54 -0.98
C ILE A 6 9.31 4.77 -0.09
N PRO A 7 8.23 5.38 0.38
CA PRO A 7 8.31 6.40 1.42
C PRO A 7 8.80 5.78 2.73
N THR A 8 9.78 6.41 3.36
CA THR A 8 10.39 5.93 4.60
C THR A 8 10.56 7.04 5.63
N ASP A 9 10.30 6.70 6.89
CA ASP A 9 10.63 7.48 8.08
C ASP A 9 11.72 6.79 8.91
N PHE A 10 12.37 5.79 8.32
CA PHE A 10 13.40 4.94 8.93
C PHE A 10 12.90 4.10 10.12
N SER A 11 11.59 3.98 10.31
CA SER A 11 11.00 3.11 11.33
C SER A 11 11.13 1.63 10.97
N GLY A 12 10.94 0.74 11.95
CA GLY A 12 10.91 -0.71 11.71
C GLY A 12 9.82 -1.14 10.72
N THR A 13 8.69 -0.43 10.72
CA THR A 13 7.60 -0.70 9.76
C THR A 13 7.99 -0.28 8.34
N ALA A 14 8.68 0.87 8.19
CA ALA A 14 9.23 1.28 6.90
C ALA A 14 10.29 0.28 6.41
N GLN A 15 11.13 -0.25 7.31
CA GLN A 15 12.10 -1.30 6.98
C GLN A 15 11.40 -2.58 6.53
N SER A 16 10.31 -3.01 7.19
CA SER A 16 9.53 -4.17 6.76
C SER A 16 8.98 -4.01 5.33
N ALA A 17 8.57 -2.79 4.96
CA ALA A 17 8.13 -2.48 3.58
C ALA A 17 9.28 -2.62 2.57
N VAL A 18 10.48 -2.14 2.91
CA VAL A 18 11.69 -2.29 2.08
C VAL A 18 12.04 -3.76 1.89
N ASP A 19 12.12 -4.52 2.98
CA ASP A 19 12.51 -5.95 2.96
C ASP A 19 11.49 -6.79 2.16
N TYR A 20 10.21 -6.48 2.31
CA TYR A 20 9.15 -7.13 1.55
C TYR A 20 9.27 -6.85 0.07
N ALA A 21 9.47 -5.57 -0.32
CA ALA A 21 9.61 -5.17 -1.72
C ALA A 21 10.83 -5.83 -2.39
N LEU A 22 11.98 -5.83 -1.73
CA LEU A 22 13.18 -6.51 -2.23
C LEU A 22 12.98 -8.02 -2.40
N SER A 23 12.24 -8.65 -1.47
CA SER A 23 11.92 -10.08 -1.56
C SER A 23 10.92 -10.38 -2.68
N TYR A 24 9.94 -9.50 -2.88
CA TYR A 24 8.92 -9.61 -3.93
C TYR A 24 9.54 -9.50 -5.34
N TYR A 25 10.50 -8.59 -5.53
CA TYR A 25 11.20 -8.37 -6.81
C TYR A 25 12.54 -9.11 -6.91
N LYS A 26 12.76 -10.11 -6.05
CA LYS A 26 14.01 -10.87 -6.07
C LYS A 26 14.26 -11.53 -7.43
N GLY A 27 15.39 -11.20 -8.03
CA GLY A 27 15.82 -11.76 -9.32
C GLY A 27 15.38 -10.95 -10.54
N GLU A 28 14.67 -9.84 -10.34
CA GLU A 28 14.29 -8.91 -11.41
C GLU A 28 14.91 -7.53 -11.17
N PRO A 29 15.62 -6.95 -12.15
CA PRO A 29 16.18 -5.61 -12.01
C PRO A 29 15.08 -4.57 -11.79
N CYS A 30 15.20 -3.77 -10.73
CA CYS A 30 14.26 -2.71 -10.36
C CYS A 30 15.00 -1.43 -9.99
N VAL A 31 14.33 -0.29 -10.15
CA VAL A 31 14.72 1.00 -9.59
C VAL A 31 13.89 1.27 -8.36
N PHE A 32 14.49 1.30 -7.19
CA PHE A 32 13.85 1.66 -5.94
C PHE A 32 14.09 3.13 -5.63
N HIS A 33 13.01 3.89 -5.49
CA HIS A 33 13.03 5.30 -5.11
C HIS A 33 12.67 5.42 -3.63
N PHE A 34 13.66 5.64 -2.77
CA PHE A 34 13.46 5.87 -1.34
C PHE A 34 13.18 7.34 -1.08
N LEU A 35 12.00 7.64 -0.57
CA LEU A 35 11.54 9.00 -0.30
C LEU A 35 11.47 9.25 1.19
N ASN A 36 12.18 10.27 1.67
CA ASN A 36 11.97 10.82 3.00
C ASN A 36 11.59 12.30 2.89
N THR A 37 10.42 12.65 3.46
CA THR A 37 9.95 14.03 3.53
C THR A 37 10.02 14.53 4.96
N TYR A 38 10.40 15.77 5.12
CA TYR A 38 10.46 16.45 6.41
C TYR A 38 9.82 17.84 6.31
N THR A 39 9.16 18.24 7.39
CA THR A 39 8.57 19.58 7.54
C THR A 39 8.89 20.09 8.93
N PRO A 40 9.13 21.38 9.11
CA PRO A 40 9.31 21.94 10.45
C PRO A 40 8.05 21.70 11.29
N ASP A 41 8.26 21.27 12.52
CA ASP A 41 7.15 21.17 13.47
C ASP A 41 6.65 22.60 13.77
N PHE A 42 5.41 22.91 13.39
CA PHE A 42 4.84 24.26 13.45
C PHE A 42 4.92 24.92 14.84
N VAL A 43 5.02 24.13 15.88
CA VAL A 43 5.11 24.59 17.28
C VAL A 43 6.55 24.95 17.65
N HIS A 44 7.52 24.14 17.20
CA HIS A 44 8.94 24.43 17.46
C HIS A 44 9.47 25.53 16.53
N SER A 45 9.06 25.58 15.27
CA SER A 45 9.54 26.56 14.30
C SER A 45 9.17 28.00 14.67
N ARG A 46 8.01 28.26 15.29
CA ARG A 46 7.65 29.60 15.75
C ARG A 46 8.51 30.12 16.93
N VAL A 47 8.86 29.21 17.84
CA VAL A 47 9.69 29.57 19.01
C VAL A 47 11.16 29.72 18.61
N MET A 48 11.65 28.86 17.68
CA MET A 48 13.03 28.86 17.23
C MET A 48 13.30 29.90 16.12
N ALA A 49 12.34 30.15 15.20
CA ALA A 49 12.47 31.23 14.24
C ALA A 49 12.57 32.61 14.90
N LEU A 50 11.94 32.79 16.07
CA LEU A 50 12.09 33.99 16.90
C LEU A 50 13.44 34.05 17.65
N ALA A 51 14.10 32.89 17.84
CA ALA A 51 15.33 32.80 18.65
C ALA A 51 16.61 32.78 17.80
N HIS A 52 16.63 32.21 16.58
CA HIS A 52 17.88 31.90 15.86
C HIS A 52 17.88 32.14 14.32
N GLY A 53 16.84 32.75 13.75
CA GLY A 53 16.79 32.92 12.26
C GLY A 53 16.64 31.59 11.51
N GLY A 54 15.54 31.43 10.84
CA GLY A 54 14.87 30.22 10.33
C GLY A 54 15.62 29.18 9.46
N ASN A 55 16.89 29.31 9.19
CA ASN A 55 17.59 28.40 8.28
C ASN A 55 18.30 27.20 8.96
N GLN A 56 18.60 27.26 10.24
CA GLN A 56 19.40 26.22 10.92
C GLN A 56 18.62 24.92 11.21
N GLU A 57 17.30 24.97 11.36
CA GLU A 57 16.49 23.77 11.62
C GLU A 57 16.21 22.98 10.33
N GLU A 58 15.98 23.68 9.23
CA GLU A 58 15.82 23.07 7.92
C GLU A 58 17.10 22.32 7.53
N ASP A 59 18.26 22.94 7.72
CA ASP A 59 19.56 22.32 7.48
C ASP A 59 19.78 21.06 8.34
N ALA A 60 19.33 21.07 9.62
CA ALA A 60 19.46 19.92 10.51
C ALA A 60 18.55 18.75 10.08
N MET A 61 17.30 19.02 9.72
CA MET A 61 16.35 18.01 9.23
C MET A 61 16.78 17.42 7.90
N GLN A 62 17.27 18.25 6.98
CA GLN A 62 17.85 17.79 5.72
C GLN A 62 19.01 16.83 5.96
N VAL A 63 19.97 17.21 6.82
CA VAL A 63 21.13 16.36 7.14
C VAL A 63 20.71 15.02 7.73
N ILE A 64 19.66 14.99 8.59
CA ILE A 64 19.13 13.75 9.17
C ILE A 64 18.52 12.88 8.06
N SER A 65 17.70 13.47 7.19
CA SER A 65 17.06 12.80 6.07
C SER A 65 18.10 12.20 5.10
N GLU A 66 19.06 13.00 4.66
CA GLU A 66 20.10 12.56 3.72
C GLU A 66 21.00 11.47 4.33
N LYS A 67 21.37 11.58 5.61
CA LYS A 67 22.15 10.55 6.31
C LYS A 67 21.35 9.25 6.46
N GLY A 68 20.06 9.34 6.80
CA GLY A 68 19.19 8.18 6.92
C GLY A 68 19.05 7.44 5.59
N LEU A 69 18.79 8.17 4.51
CA LEU A 69 18.68 7.60 3.16
C LEU A 69 20.01 6.98 2.70
N LYS A 70 21.12 7.66 2.93
CA LYS A 70 22.44 7.13 2.61
C LYS A 70 22.72 5.83 3.37
N HIS A 71 22.48 5.78 4.68
CA HIS A 71 22.68 4.60 5.51
C HIS A 71 21.81 3.43 5.04
N LEU A 72 20.54 3.70 4.69
CA LEU A 72 19.62 2.70 4.13
C LEU A 72 20.21 2.09 2.84
N VAL A 73 20.62 2.91 1.89
CA VAL A 73 21.15 2.44 0.60
C VAL A 73 22.46 1.70 0.77
N GLU A 74 23.38 2.19 1.60
CA GLU A 74 24.65 1.50 1.90
C GLU A 74 24.42 0.10 2.49
N GLY A 75 23.46 -0.02 3.43
CA GLY A 75 23.07 -1.33 3.99
C GLY A 75 22.51 -2.27 2.91
N LEU A 76 21.59 -1.80 2.09
CA LEU A 76 20.99 -2.60 1.02
C LEU A 76 21.98 -3.07 -0.02
N GLN A 77 22.95 -2.21 -0.39
CA GLN A 77 24.01 -2.57 -1.32
C GLN A 77 24.98 -3.61 -0.74
N ALA A 78 25.28 -3.50 0.55
CA ALA A 78 26.12 -4.48 1.24
C ALA A 78 25.45 -5.86 1.35
N ASP A 79 24.15 -5.89 1.66
CA ASP A 79 23.38 -7.12 1.82
C ASP A 79 23.02 -7.79 0.47
N ASN A 80 22.92 -7.01 -0.61
CA ASN A 80 22.48 -7.47 -1.92
C ASN A 80 23.40 -7.02 -3.07
N PRO A 81 24.70 -7.32 -3.03
CA PRO A 81 25.70 -6.74 -3.97
C PRO A 81 25.48 -7.09 -5.45
N ASN A 82 24.73 -8.15 -5.74
CA ASN A 82 24.49 -8.66 -7.09
C ASN A 82 22.97 -8.67 -7.46
N SER A 83 22.16 -7.86 -6.81
CA SER A 83 20.71 -7.84 -7.07
C SER A 83 20.32 -7.30 -8.45
N GLY A 84 21.17 -6.51 -9.08
CA GLY A 84 20.84 -5.75 -10.30
C GLY A 84 19.86 -4.60 -10.04
N HIS A 85 19.57 -4.29 -8.79
CA HIS A 85 18.72 -3.17 -8.41
C HIS A 85 19.49 -1.84 -8.43
N GLU A 86 18.79 -0.78 -8.83
CA GLU A 86 19.23 0.61 -8.69
C GLU A 86 18.49 1.25 -7.50
N PHE A 87 19.19 2.08 -6.73
CA PHE A 87 18.65 2.75 -5.55
C PHE A 87 18.80 4.27 -5.71
N HIS A 88 17.66 4.95 -5.81
CA HIS A 88 17.56 6.40 -5.86
C HIS A 88 17.03 6.92 -4.52
N THR A 89 17.54 8.07 -4.08
CA THR A 89 17.12 8.69 -2.84
C THR A 89 16.56 10.08 -3.10
N VAL A 90 15.44 10.39 -2.43
CA VAL A 90 14.77 11.68 -2.47
C VAL A 90 14.61 12.19 -1.04
N SER A 91 15.36 13.24 -0.70
CA SER A 91 15.22 13.99 0.55
C SER A 91 14.52 15.30 0.24
N SER A 92 13.31 15.50 0.75
CA SER A 92 12.49 16.64 0.32
C SER A 92 11.86 17.38 1.51
N PHE A 93 12.01 18.70 1.50
CA PHE A 93 11.29 19.62 2.38
C PHE A 93 9.90 19.90 1.80
N ASN A 94 9.01 18.93 1.94
CA ASN A 94 7.68 19.00 1.35
C ASN A 94 6.67 18.20 2.18
N LEU A 95 5.39 18.39 1.90
CA LEU A 95 4.35 17.48 2.41
C LEU A 95 4.41 16.15 1.67
N LEU A 96 4.30 15.05 2.40
CA LEU A 96 4.36 13.70 1.83
C LEU A 96 3.39 13.51 0.65
N THR A 97 2.18 14.06 0.73
CA THR A 97 1.18 13.98 -0.33
C THR A 97 1.60 14.67 -1.62
N GLU A 98 2.21 15.83 -1.51
CA GLU A 98 2.65 16.61 -2.66
C GLU A 98 3.90 15.97 -3.28
N GLU A 99 4.83 15.53 -2.45
CA GLU A 99 6.03 14.87 -2.94
C GLU A 99 5.71 13.54 -3.64
N VAL A 100 4.79 12.73 -3.09
CA VAL A 100 4.35 11.49 -3.77
C VAL A 100 3.76 11.80 -5.16
N LYS A 101 2.93 12.84 -5.29
CA LYS A 101 2.38 13.26 -6.60
C LYS A 101 3.49 13.70 -7.55
N GLU A 102 4.47 14.43 -7.05
CA GLU A 102 5.62 14.88 -7.84
C GLU A 102 6.43 13.70 -8.35
N GLN A 103 6.76 12.75 -7.49
CA GLN A 103 7.48 11.53 -7.89
C GLN A 103 6.71 10.72 -8.93
N LEU A 104 5.37 10.58 -8.78
CA LEU A 104 4.51 9.92 -9.77
C LEU A 104 4.46 10.66 -11.12
N SER A 105 4.67 11.98 -11.13
CA SER A 105 4.72 12.76 -12.36
C SER A 105 6.10 12.72 -13.06
N MET A 106 7.16 12.57 -12.27
CA MET A 106 8.54 12.60 -12.76
C MET A 106 9.04 11.23 -13.24
N TYR A 107 8.57 10.16 -12.63
CA TYR A 107 9.04 8.80 -12.89
C TYR A 107 7.87 7.86 -13.21
N PRO A 108 8.09 6.83 -14.03
CA PRO A 108 7.10 5.82 -14.35
C PRO A 108 6.96 4.81 -13.18
N ILE A 109 6.47 5.28 -12.04
CA ILE A 109 6.31 4.45 -10.85
C ILE A 109 5.22 3.40 -11.08
N ASP A 110 5.60 2.13 -11.02
CA ASP A 110 4.69 1.00 -11.19
C ASP A 110 3.92 0.68 -9.89
N MET A 111 4.55 0.90 -8.73
CA MET A 111 3.94 0.61 -7.43
C MET A 111 4.56 1.47 -6.33
N ILE A 112 3.72 1.87 -5.36
CA ILE A 112 4.19 2.43 -4.09
C ILE A 112 4.13 1.31 -3.04
N VAL A 113 5.21 1.14 -2.27
CA VAL A 113 5.24 0.20 -1.12
C VAL A 113 5.42 1.01 0.15
N SER A 114 4.49 0.86 1.10
CA SER A 114 4.47 1.66 2.33
C SER A 114 4.22 0.77 3.55
N GLY A 115 4.82 1.11 4.68
CA GLY A 115 4.44 0.50 5.96
C GLY A 115 3.05 0.95 6.44
N THR A 116 2.42 0.20 7.34
CA THR A 116 1.09 0.54 7.90
C THR A 116 1.14 1.69 8.90
N THR A 117 2.18 1.76 9.74
CA THR A 117 2.35 2.77 10.80
C THR A 117 3.71 3.43 10.68
N GLY A 118 3.80 4.70 11.03
CA GLY A 118 5.09 5.41 11.12
C GLY A 118 5.73 5.28 12.50
N ALA A 119 6.76 6.10 12.76
CA ALA A 119 7.60 6.09 13.97
C ALA A 119 6.86 6.28 15.32
N SER A 120 5.56 6.58 15.33
CA SER A 120 4.78 6.80 16.56
C SER A 120 4.51 5.53 17.39
N GLY A 121 4.82 4.33 16.88
CA GLY A 121 4.92 3.10 17.67
C GLY A 121 3.72 2.68 18.53
N ILE A 122 2.51 3.19 18.24
CA ILE A 122 1.30 2.78 18.97
C ILE A 122 1.02 1.33 18.66
N LYS A 123 0.88 0.50 19.69
CA LYS A 123 0.71 -0.97 19.59
C LYS A 123 -0.61 -1.44 18.94
N GLU A 124 -1.51 -0.54 18.63
CA GLU A 124 -2.72 -0.87 17.87
C GLU A 124 -2.41 -0.64 16.38
N VAL A 125 -2.61 -1.68 15.57
CA VAL A 125 -2.31 -1.66 14.13
C VAL A 125 -3.34 -0.77 13.43
N PHE A 126 -3.08 0.54 13.44
CA PHE A 126 -3.84 1.50 12.65
C PHE A 126 -3.15 1.72 11.31
N LEU A 127 -3.94 1.83 10.27
CA LEU A 127 -3.45 2.41 9.03
C LEU A 127 -2.95 3.83 9.35
N GLY A 128 -1.63 4.02 9.35
CA GLY A 128 -1.01 5.27 9.79
C GLY A 128 -1.49 6.47 8.96
N SER A 129 -1.48 7.65 9.57
CA SER A 129 -1.89 8.87 8.86
C SER A 129 -1.12 9.08 7.55
N ASN A 130 0.16 8.68 7.50
CA ASN A 130 0.99 8.76 6.30
C ASN A 130 0.55 7.76 5.24
N THR A 131 0.21 6.52 5.61
CA THR A 131 -0.31 5.52 4.67
C THR A 131 -1.63 5.98 4.05
N VAL A 132 -2.54 6.54 4.85
CA VAL A 132 -3.79 7.16 4.36
C VAL A 132 -3.50 8.31 3.39
N ARG A 133 -2.52 9.16 3.69
CA ARG A 133 -2.10 10.26 2.81
C ARG A 133 -1.53 9.74 1.49
N ILE A 134 -0.69 8.69 1.53
CA ILE A 134 -0.14 8.03 0.35
C ILE A 134 -1.27 7.46 -0.51
N LEU A 135 -2.20 6.70 0.08
CA LEU A 135 -3.35 6.14 -0.64
C LEU A 135 -4.18 7.21 -1.35
N ARG A 136 -4.33 8.39 -0.74
CA ARG A 136 -5.04 9.52 -1.37
C ARG A 136 -4.23 10.20 -2.47
N ALA A 137 -2.92 10.29 -2.31
CA ALA A 137 -2.03 10.92 -3.29
C ALA A 137 -1.78 10.02 -4.52
N ALA A 138 -1.82 8.71 -4.34
CA ALA A 138 -1.55 7.69 -5.37
C ALA A 138 -2.71 7.53 -6.35
N SER A 139 -3.03 8.60 -7.10
CA SER A 139 -4.04 8.53 -8.16
C SER A 139 -3.47 7.74 -9.34
N GLY A 140 -4.03 6.57 -9.63
CA GLY A 140 -3.61 5.76 -10.79
C GLY A 140 -2.42 4.82 -10.54
N CYS A 141 -1.82 4.82 -9.35
CA CYS A 141 -0.71 3.92 -8.99
C CYS A 141 -1.16 2.92 -7.91
N PRO A 142 -0.86 1.61 -8.05
CA PRO A 142 -1.07 0.62 -7.01
C PRO A 142 -0.28 0.95 -5.74
N VAL A 143 -0.87 0.69 -4.57
CA VAL A 143 -0.19 0.85 -3.28
C VAL A 143 -0.22 -0.47 -2.53
N LEU A 144 0.96 -1.00 -2.23
CA LEU A 144 1.14 -2.18 -1.38
C LEU A 144 1.48 -1.72 0.03
N VAL A 145 0.60 -2.03 0.97
CA VAL A 145 0.74 -1.66 2.39
C VAL A 145 1.23 -2.86 3.17
N ILE A 146 2.34 -2.71 3.88
CA ILE A 146 3.02 -3.79 4.60
C ILE A 146 2.93 -3.55 6.11
N PRO A 147 2.33 -4.48 6.88
CA PRO A 147 2.35 -4.45 8.33
C PRO A 147 3.76 -4.65 8.89
N ASN A 148 3.97 -4.20 10.14
CA ASN A 148 5.25 -4.41 10.82
C ASN A 148 5.59 -5.90 10.94
N GLU A 149 6.88 -6.22 10.84
CA GLU A 149 7.42 -7.59 10.94
C GLU A 149 6.88 -8.58 9.89
N THR A 150 6.11 -8.11 8.91
CA THR A 150 5.59 -8.95 7.83
C THR A 150 6.70 -9.32 6.86
N ARG A 151 6.81 -10.60 6.56
CA ARG A 151 7.79 -11.16 5.61
C ARG A 151 7.09 -11.66 4.36
N PHE A 152 7.76 -11.52 3.23
CA PHE A 152 7.33 -12.12 1.97
C PHE A 152 7.23 -13.65 2.11
N LYS A 153 6.10 -14.22 1.69
CA LYS A 153 5.85 -15.67 1.70
C LYS A 153 5.15 -16.08 0.41
N LYS A 154 5.53 -17.25 -0.11
CA LYS A 154 4.85 -17.93 -1.20
C LYS A 154 3.84 -18.96 -0.69
N GLY A 155 2.96 -19.44 -1.57
CA GLY A 155 1.94 -20.43 -1.23
C GLY A 155 0.84 -19.87 -0.33
N VAL A 156 0.63 -18.56 -0.34
CA VAL A 156 -0.41 -17.88 0.42
C VAL A 156 -1.75 -17.92 -0.32
N LYS A 157 -2.80 -17.49 0.36
CA LYS A 157 -4.11 -17.27 -0.24
C LYS A 157 -4.34 -15.77 -0.42
N ILE A 158 -4.77 -15.36 -1.62
CA ILE A 158 -5.17 -13.98 -1.92
C ILE A 158 -6.69 -13.87 -1.77
N GLY A 159 -7.13 -12.86 -1.01
CA GLY A 159 -8.53 -12.46 -0.93
C GLY A 159 -8.76 -11.16 -1.71
N LEU A 160 -9.46 -11.23 -2.83
CA LEU A 160 -9.95 -10.04 -3.53
C LEU A 160 -11.34 -9.68 -3.00
N VAL A 161 -11.45 -8.55 -2.32
CA VAL A 161 -12.74 -8.06 -1.79
C VAL A 161 -13.35 -7.06 -2.77
N THR A 162 -14.58 -7.33 -3.20
CA THR A 162 -15.27 -6.49 -4.19
C THR A 162 -16.78 -6.48 -4.02
N ASP A 163 -17.41 -5.36 -4.39
CA ASP A 163 -18.87 -5.20 -4.48
C ASP A 163 -19.41 -5.39 -5.90
N PHE A 164 -18.55 -5.63 -6.88
CA PHE A 164 -18.87 -5.68 -8.31
C PHE A 164 -19.52 -4.40 -8.85
N GLY A 165 -19.38 -3.27 -8.14
CA GLY A 165 -20.06 -2.02 -8.46
C GLY A 165 -19.53 -1.34 -9.72
N THR A 166 -18.30 -1.61 -10.12
CA THR A 166 -17.62 -1.00 -11.28
C THR A 166 -16.96 -2.05 -12.15
N PRO A 167 -16.76 -1.77 -13.46
CA PRO A 167 -15.96 -2.64 -14.32
C PRO A 167 -14.49 -2.69 -13.86
N TYR A 168 -13.76 -3.67 -14.35
CA TYR A 168 -12.34 -3.87 -14.05
C TYR A 168 -11.49 -3.51 -15.27
N SER A 169 -10.38 -2.80 -15.05
CA SER A 169 -9.43 -2.52 -16.12
C SER A 169 -8.46 -3.67 -16.35
N ALA A 170 -7.90 -3.76 -17.55
CA ALA A 170 -6.87 -4.74 -17.86
C ALA A 170 -5.67 -4.64 -16.91
N THR A 171 -5.27 -3.42 -16.54
CA THR A 171 -4.17 -3.19 -15.60
C THR A 171 -4.45 -3.70 -14.19
N GLN A 172 -5.70 -3.59 -13.71
CA GLN A 172 -6.10 -4.18 -12.43
C GLN A 172 -6.06 -5.71 -12.47
N ILE A 173 -6.59 -6.32 -13.55
CA ILE A 173 -6.57 -7.77 -13.74
C ILE A 173 -5.13 -8.29 -13.83
N GLU A 174 -4.28 -7.63 -14.62
CA GLU A 174 -2.86 -7.99 -14.74
C GLU A 174 -2.14 -7.92 -13.39
N ALA A 175 -2.37 -6.87 -12.61
CA ALA A 175 -1.79 -6.75 -11.27
C ALA A 175 -2.24 -7.89 -10.34
N ILE A 176 -3.53 -8.25 -10.33
CA ILE A 176 -4.04 -9.37 -9.51
C ILE A 176 -3.34 -10.68 -9.90
N LEU A 177 -3.25 -10.95 -11.19
CA LEU A 177 -2.65 -12.20 -11.71
C LEU A 177 -1.12 -12.22 -11.54
N GLU A 178 -0.45 -11.07 -11.60
CA GLU A 178 0.98 -10.95 -11.30
C GLU A 178 1.24 -11.30 -9.84
N PHE A 179 0.49 -10.70 -8.90
CA PHE A 179 0.61 -11.04 -7.48
C PHE A 179 0.32 -12.50 -7.20
N GLN A 180 -0.72 -13.06 -7.84
CA GLN A 180 -1.02 -14.47 -7.73
C GLN A 180 0.14 -15.37 -8.18
N THR A 181 0.73 -15.05 -9.32
CA THR A 181 1.84 -15.81 -9.89
C THR A 181 3.09 -15.72 -9.02
N ARG A 182 3.49 -14.50 -8.62
CA ARG A 182 4.70 -14.26 -7.80
C ARG A 182 4.62 -14.90 -6.43
N LEU A 183 3.43 -14.86 -5.82
CA LEU A 183 3.17 -15.46 -4.53
C LEU A 183 2.85 -16.96 -4.59
N GLU A 184 2.75 -17.55 -5.79
CA GLU A 184 2.28 -18.94 -5.99
C GLU A 184 0.96 -19.18 -5.25
N ALA A 185 0.05 -18.19 -5.33
CA ALA A 185 -1.12 -18.08 -4.48
C ALA A 185 -2.37 -18.70 -5.09
N SER A 186 -3.28 -19.18 -4.24
CA SER A 186 -4.68 -19.37 -4.62
C SER A 186 -5.44 -18.05 -4.52
N LEU A 187 -6.47 -17.87 -5.36
CA LEU A 187 -7.26 -16.64 -5.43
C LEU A 187 -8.70 -16.88 -5.00
N GLU A 188 -9.16 -16.17 -4.00
CA GLU A 188 -10.55 -16.10 -3.58
C GLU A 188 -11.12 -14.70 -3.88
N VAL A 189 -12.32 -14.65 -4.44
CA VAL A 189 -13.07 -13.40 -4.68
C VAL A 189 -14.21 -13.36 -3.68
N MET A 190 -14.18 -12.39 -2.77
CA MET A 190 -15.15 -12.26 -1.69
C MET A 190 -16.11 -11.10 -1.94
N HIS A 191 -17.40 -11.38 -1.76
CA HIS A 191 -18.48 -10.39 -1.79
C HIS A 191 -19.34 -10.48 -0.54
N ILE A 192 -19.73 -9.31 0.00
CA ILE A 192 -20.66 -9.21 1.14
C ILE A 192 -22.08 -9.14 0.59
N GLY A 193 -22.82 -10.23 0.70
CA GLY A 193 -24.14 -10.42 0.15
C GLY A 193 -24.32 -11.83 -0.41
N GLY A 194 -25.49 -12.12 -0.96
CA GLY A 194 -25.80 -13.35 -1.68
C GLY A 194 -25.94 -13.10 -3.18
N PRO A 195 -25.89 -14.16 -4.01
CA PRO A 195 -26.04 -14.03 -5.45
C PRO A 195 -27.37 -13.41 -5.87
N GLU A 196 -28.43 -13.61 -5.11
CA GLU A 196 -29.76 -13.08 -5.42
C GLU A 196 -29.86 -11.56 -5.19
N GLY A 197 -28.88 -10.97 -4.48
CA GLY A 197 -28.84 -9.55 -4.16
C GLY A 197 -28.13 -8.68 -5.20
N LEU A 198 -27.51 -9.27 -6.21
CA LEU A 198 -26.78 -8.53 -7.23
C LEU A 198 -27.71 -7.82 -8.21
N THR A 199 -27.39 -6.60 -8.55
CA THR A 199 -28.00 -5.89 -9.68
C THR A 199 -27.52 -6.46 -11.01
N GLY A 200 -28.22 -6.17 -12.12
CA GLY A 200 -27.81 -6.61 -13.44
C GLY A 200 -26.41 -6.13 -13.85
N PHE A 201 -26.00 -4.93 -13.41
CA PHE A 201 -24.64 -4.43 -13.65
C PHE A 201 -23.60 -5.18 -12.83
N GLN A 202 -23.89 -5.48 -11.57
CA GLN A 202 -23.00 -6.27 -10.72
C GLN A 202 -22.82 -7.70 -11.24
N GLU A 203 -23.88 -8.31 -11.76
CA GLU A 203 -23.80 -9.62 -12.44
C GLU A 203 -22.89 -9.58 -13.67
N LEU A 204 -23.03 -8.53 -14.50
CA LEU A 204 -22.17 -8.33 -15.66
C LEU A 204 -20.71 -8.17 -15.26
N HIS A 205 -20.40 -7.29 -14.30
CA HIS A 205 -19.03 -7.05 -13.85
C HIS A 205 -18.42 -8.28 -13.18
N LYS A 206 -19.21 -9.02 -12.38
CA LYS A 206 -18.79 -10.32 -11.82
C LYS A 206 -18.41 -11.30 -12.92
N HIS A 207 -19.26 -11.44 -13.93
CA HIS A 207 -19.00 -12.35 -15.05
C HIS A 207 -17.72 -11.97 -15.79
N GLN A 208 -17.54 -10.68 -16.11
CA GLN A 208 -16.32 -10.17 -16.74
C GLN A 208 -15.08 -10.44 -15.88
N LEU A 209 -15.14 -10.13 -14.58
CA LEU A 209 -14.03 -10.38 -13.67
C LEU A 209 -13.60 -11.85 -13.67
N PHE A 210 -14.56 -12.78 -13.56
CA PHE A 210 -14.26 -14.21 -13.53
C PHE A 210 -13.73 -14.74 -14.87
N LEU A 211 -14.19 -14.18 -15.98
CA LEU A 211 -13.68 -14.50 -17.31
C LEU A 211 -12.22 -14.04 -17.46
N GLU A 212 -11.92 -12.81 -17.07
CA GLU A 212 -10.56 -12.25 -17.14
C GLU A 212 -9.58 -12.94 -16.17
N LEU A 213 -10.07 -13.36 -15.01
CA LEU A 213 -9.28 -14.09 -14.00
C LEU A 213 -9.28 -15.62 -14.21
N GLU A 214 -9.88 -16.16 -15.28
CA GLU A 214 -10.06 -17.60 -15.49
C GLU A 214 -8.75 -18.39 -15.33
N ARG A 215 -7.65 -17.87 -15.86
CA ARG A 215 -6.32 -18.51 -15.75
C ARG A 215 -5.80 -18.60 -14.31
N GLY A 216 -6.29 -17.75 -13.43
CA GLY A 216 -5.98 -17.76 -12.00
C GLY A 216 -6.89 -18.68 -11.17
N ASN A 217 -7.87 -19.33 -11.79
CA ASN A 217 -8.84 -20.22 -11.14
C ASN A 217 -9.47 -19.61 -9.87
N PRO A 218 -10.12 -18.42 -9.96
CA PRO A 218 -10.66 -17.73 -8.80
C PRO A 218 -11.82 -18.49 -8.16
N GLN A 219 -11.87 -18.52 -6.84
CA GLN A 219 -12.95 -19.15 -6.08
C GLN A 219 -13.88 -18.08 -5.50
N MET A 220 -15.19 -18.14 -5.84
CA MET A 220 -16.17 -17.21 -5.29
C MET A 220 -16.49 -17.53 -3.82
N LYS A 221 -16.53 -16.49 -2.98
CA LYS A 221 -16.92 -16.53 -1.56
C LYS A 221 -17.99 -15.49 -1.29
N TRP A 222 -19.14 -15.96 -0.80
CA TRP A 222 -20.23 -15.11 -0.32
C TRP A 222 -20.16 -14.98 1.18
N ARG A 223 -20.38 -13.77 1.70
CA ARG A 223 -20.40 -13.50 3.14
C ARG A 223 -21.69 -12.81 3.52
N THR A 224 -22.30 -13.28 4.60
CA THR A 224 -23.51 -12.65 5.12
C THR A 224 -23.21 -11.24 5.62
N PRO A 225 -24.04 -10.22 5.27
CA PRO A 225 -23.89 -8.89 5.83
C PRO A 225 -23.99 -8.90 7.35
N MET A 226 -23.10 -8.15 8.01
CA MET A 226 -23.13 -7.88 9.45
C MET A 226 -23.33 -6.38 9.69
N ALA A 227 -23.24 -5.93 10.95
CA ALA A 227 -23.39 -4.51 11.30
C ALA A 227 -22.35 -3.60 10.63
N SER A 228 -21.17 -4.13 10.39
CA SER A 228 -20.04 -3.42 9.75
C SER A 228 -19.44 -4.29 8.64
N LYS A 229 -19.15 -3.67 7.49
CA LYS A 229 -18.41 -4.34 6.39
C LYS A 229 -17.01 -4.74 6.84
N SER A 230 -16.38 -3.94 7.70
CA SER A 230 -15.03 -4.21 8.22
C SER A 230 -15.02 -5.51 9.01
N GLU A 231 -15.98 -5.72 9.93
CA GLU A 231 -16.09 -6.97 10.70
C GLU A 231 -16.21 -8.20 9.80
N VAL A 232 -17.05 -8.11 8.75
CA VAL A 232 -17.21 -9.22 7.79
C VAL A 232 -15.90 -9.54 7.08
N ILE A 233 -15.12 -8.49 6.74
CA ILE A 233 -13.83 -8.66 6.07
C ILE A 233 -12.81 -9.25 7.03
N GLU A 234 -12.72 -8.73 8.27
CA GLU A 234 -11.80 -9.24 9.29
C GLU A 234 -12.06 -10.72 9.59
N ASP A 235 -13.32 -11.09 9.85
CA ASP A 235 -13.71 -12.48 10.05
C ASP A 235 -13.34 -13.37 8.84
N TYR A 236 -13.56 -12.84 7.62
CA TYR A 236 -13.17 -13.57 6.43
C TYR A 236 -11.65 -13.79 6.33
N LEU A 237 -10.85 -12.76 6.60
CA LEU A 237 -9.39 -12.84 6.53
C LEU A 237 -8.85 -13.89 7.48
N GLU A 238 -9.40 -13.95 8.71
CA GLU A 238 -9.02 -14.93 9.74
C GLU A 238 -9.46 -16.35 9.38
N GLU A 239 -10.76 -16.55 9.14
CA GLU A 239 -11.34 -17.86 8.84
C GLU A 239 -10.75 -18.50 7.58
N ALA A 240 -10.55 -17.72 6.53
CA ALA A 240 -9.99 -18.19 5.28
C ALA A 240 -8.45 -18.29 5.29
N SER A 241 -7.79 -17.79 6.33
CA SER A 241 -6.32 -17.68 6.43
C SER A 241 -5.72 -16.97 5.21
N ILE A 242 -6.26 -15.78 4.91
CA ILE A 242 -5.79 -14.94 3.81
C ILE A 242 -4.39 -14.40 4.13
N GLY A 243 -3.48 -14.48 3.18
CA GLY A 243 -2.11 -14.00 3.32
C GLY A 243 -1.80 -12.71 2.54
N LEU A 244 -2.72 -12.28 1.66
CA LEU A 244 -2.72 -10.97 0.99
C LEU A 244 -4.16 -10.54 0.73
N LEU A 245 -4.52 -9.36 1.17
CA LEU A 245 -5.78 -8.72 0.84
C LEU A 245 -5.61 -7.82 -0.39
N ILE A 246 -6.45 -7.98 -1.40
CA ILE A 246 -6.55 -7.06 -2.54
C ILE A 246 -7.87 -6.31 -2.47
N MET A 247 -7.80 -5.00 -2.62
CA MET A 247 -8.96 -4.13 -2.72
C MET A 247 -8.80 -3.16 -3.88
N ILE A 248 -9.91 -2.83 -4.53
CA ILE A 248 -9.94 -1.85 -5.60
C ILE A 248 -10.57 -0.57 -5.07
N ARG A 249 -9.87 0.55 -5.24
CA ARG A 249 -10.40 1.84 -4.87
C ARG A 249 -11.44 2.25 -5.91
N ASN A 250 -12.65 2.48 -5.45
CA ASN A 250 -13.71 3.07 -6.25
C ASN A 250 -13.95 4.48 -5.72
N ASP A 251 -14.18 5.45 -6.60
CA ASP A 251 -14.41 6.86 -6.24
C ASP A 251 -15.64 7.04 -5.31
N HIS A 252 -16.41 5.99 -5.13
CA HIS A 252 -17.69 6.08 -4.46
C HIS A 252 -17.91 5.19 -3.22
N HIS A 253 -17.14 4.10 -2.92
CA HIS A 253 -17.66 3.23 -1.87
C HIS A 253 -16.68 2.55 -0.90
N LEU A 254 -15.75 1.68 -1.25
CA LEU A 254 -15.13 0.85 -0.21
C LEU A 254 -13.94 1.48 0.51
N VAL A 255 -12.93 1.94 -0.23
CA VAL A 255 -11.72 2.49 0.40
C VAL A 255 -11.96 3.90 0.94
N ASP A 256 -12.77 4.74 0.27
CA ASP A 256 -13.10 6.08 0.76
C ASP A 256 -14.07 6.05 1.94
N GLU A 257 -15.00 5.09 2.00
CA GLU A 257 -15.83 4.84 3.17
C GLU A 257 -14.94 4.38 4.34
N TRP A 258 -13.98 3.50 4.09
CA TRP A 258 -12.96 3.10 5.04
C TRP A 258 -12.05 4.24 5.50
N LEU A 259 -11.67 5.14 4.60
CA LEU A 259 -10.84 6.30 4.92
C LEU A 259 -11.65 7.46 5.56
N ARG A 260 -12.99 7.47 5.41
CA ARG A 260 -13.88 8.51 5.96
C ARG A 260 -14.54 8.13 7.28
N GLU A 261 -14.81 6.86 7.52
CA GLU A 261 -15.41 6.46 8.78
C GLU A 261 -14.45 6.66 9.96
N PRO A 262 -14.88 7.35 11.03
CA PRO A 262 -14.12 7.35 12.29
C PRO A 262 -14.00 5.95 12.91
N VAL A 263 -14.76 4.99 12.43
CA VAL A 263 -14.70 3.55 12.77
C VAL A 263 -13.39 2.92 12.27
N VAL A 264 -12.81 3.38 11.16
CA VAL A 264 -11.43 3.03 10.74
C VAL A 264 -10.38 3.40 11.80
N LYS A 265 -10.70 4.36 12.67
CA LYS A 265 -9.89 4.62 13.87
C LYS A 265 -10.12 3.64 15.01
N LYS A 266 -11.20 2.85 14.99
CA LYS A 266 -11.55 1.90 16.05
C LYS A 266 -11.47 0.44 15.64
N VAL A 267 -11.75 0.14 14.37
CA VAL A 267 -11.50 -1.17 13.77
C VAL A 267 -10.19 -1.00 13.02
N ALA A 268 -9.12 -0.89 13.79
CA ALA A 268 -7.80 -1.10 13.26
C ALA A 268 -7.88 -2.36 12.42
N PHE A 269 -7.38 -2.30 11.20
CA PHE A 269 -6.94 -3.49 10.55
C PHE A 269 -5.95 -4.19 11.49
N HIS A 270 -6.44 -5.05 12.33
CA HIS A 270 -5.61 -6.04 13.03
C HIS A 270 -5.12 -7.08 12.04
N THR A 271 -4.94 -6.69 10.77
CA THR A 271 -4.44 -7.60 9.78
C THR A 271 -2.93 -7.52 9.77
N ASP A 272 -2.30 -8.53 10.30
CA ASP A 272 -0.86 -8.78 10.17
C ASP A 272 -0.50 -9.24 8.74
N ILE A 273 -1.34 -8.94 7.75
CA ILE A 273 -1.15 -9.35 6.36
C ILE A 273 -1.00 -8.14 5.43
N PRO A 274 -0.21 -8.26 4.36
CA PRO A 274 -0.11 -7.25 3.32
C PRO A 274 -1.46 -6.92 2.69
N MET A 275 -1.63 -5.64 2.29
CA MET A 275 -2.81 -5.19 1.57
C MET A 275 -2.39 -4.46 0.29
N LEU A 276 -2.86 -4.94 -0.86
CA LEU A 276 -2.71 -4.27 -2.14
C LEU A 276 -3.97 -3.46 -2.44
N VAL A 277 -3.81 -2.16 -2.59
CA VAL A 277 -4.89 -1.25 -3.01
C VAL A 277 -4.65 -0.86 -4.45
N LEU A 278 -5.51 -1.33 -5.34
CA LEU A 278 -5.48 -1.00 -6.77
C LEU A 278 -6.20 0.33 -7.03
N PRO A 279 -5.69 1.17 -7.95
CA PRO A 279 -6.33 2.42 -8.30
C PRO A 279 -7.69 2.19 -9.00
N PRO A 280 -8.59 3.20 -9.00
CA PRO A 280 -9.83 3.13 -9.76
C PRO A 280 -9.55 3.07 -11.26
N VAL A 281 -10.55 2.60 -12.01
CA VAL A 281 -10.52 2.70 -13.48
C VAL A 281 -10.50 4.18 -13.83
N GLN A 282 -9.47 4.61 -14.56
CA GLN A 282 -9.45 5.99 -15.07
C GLN A 282 -10.48 6.13 -16.18
N PRO A 283 -11.25 7.23 -16.20
CA PRO A 283 -12.28 7.48 -17.21
C PRO A 283 -11.72 7.67 -18.63
#